data_1a59e4d7bd86e33acae6fab0f8687150
#
_entry.id   1a59e4d7bd86e33acae6fab0f8687150
#
_cell.length_a   1.000
_cell.length_b   1.000
_cell.length_c   1.000
_cell.angle_alpha   90.00
_cell.angle_beta   90.00
_cell.angle_gamma   90.00
#
_symmetry.space_group_name_H-M   'P 1'
#
loop_
_entity.id
_entity.type
_entity.pdbx_description
1 polymer ?
#
loop_
_entity_poly.entity_id
_entity_poly.type
_entity_poly.pdbx_seq_one_letter_code
_entity_poly.pdbx_strand_id
1 'polypeptide(L)'
;MSVALLGAALTATAGGYLTNTNQNVAFLRNPAQDAAINLNGVYSNPAGVSFLKEGFHLGLNLQSAYQTREVTSKFAPFADGANNNNRDTKLFKGTASAPIIPSVQAAWVKNRWAFQFNFALVGGGGKAEFNQGMGSFESQVALLGMVGPKIEADHKGSGFNKYKVDAYMHGKQYVFGTTLGASFRVNDHFSVYGGLRGVYATAHYYGHLKNIQINQGNGANFVPASGYFGFVATTLKGVLAAKPTLASALAPQVRQMTVLSEATKDVTLNADQHDFGFAPIVGAHFRSKYIDVAAKYEFRTAIAFKNESANSESANNLSALAAYRDGAEVRSDIPALLTFGVQVRPVEGLRLNLGYHHYFDKQAKSGLKGAYRNELLNAGTKEYLFGAEYDLNKSWEVSAGVQRTEYPNTDAYMNDLSFTTNSTSLGLGVGYRVNDMVKVNAGYFHTFYDTYHKESANYNNAANLIGAAQGAEAAKALVQHGAVKGSDDFTRTNKVFGVGVELTF
;
A
#
# COMPACT_ATOMS: atom_id res chain seq x y z
N MET A 1 13.61 20.27 -15.84
CA MET A 1 12.17 20.13 -15.60
C MET A 1 11.97 18.73 -15.05
N SER A 2 11.70 18.61 -13.76
CA SER A 2 11.56 17.31 -13.12
C SER A 2 10.09 17.05 -12.89
N VAL A 3 9.52 16.12 -13.63
CA VAL A 3 8.16 15.63 -13.39
C VAL A 3 8.22 14.70 -12.18
N ALA A 4 7.54 15.08 -11.09
CA ALA A 4 7.49 14.29 -9.87
C ALA A 4 6.45 13.17 -10.02
N LEU A 5 6.83 12.05 -10.61
CA LEU A 5 5.98 10.88 -10.77
C LEU A 5 6.56 9.65 -10.06
N LEU A 6 5.69 8.95 -9.35
CA LEU A 6 5.87 7.60 -8.83
C LEU A 6 6.88 7.38 -7.69
N GLY A 7 6.40 7.41 -6.50
CA GLY A 7 7.12 6.91 -5.34
C GLY A 7 6.20 6.48 -4.24
N ALA A 8 5.58 5.30 -4.34
CA ALA A 8 5.02 4.65 -3.17
C ALA A 8 4.73 3.17 -3.43
N ALA A 9 5.24 2.34 -2.54
CA ALA A 9 4.95 0.91 -2.53
C ALA A 9 3.46 0.64 -2.35
N LEU A 10 2.89 -0.15 -3.25
CA LEU A 10 1.54 -0.68 -3.11
C LEU A 10 1.54 -1.78 -2.05
N THR A 11 0.92 -1.54 -0.92
CA THR A 11 0.73 -2.55 0.11
C THR A 11 -0.74 -2.89 0.26
N ALA A 12 -1.06 -4.16 0.14
CA ALA A 12 -2.35 -4.71 0.52
C ALA A 12 -2.22 -5.20 1.96
N THR A 13 -2.78 -4.49 2.93
CA THR A 13 -2.62 -4.86 4.35
C THR A 13 -3.94 -4.83 5.10
N ALA A 14 -4.19 -5.87 5.88
CA ALA A 14 -4.88 -5.77 7.15
C ALA A 14 -3.76 -5.69 8.21
N GLY A 15 -3.75 -4.66 9.04
CA GLY A 15 -2.66 -4.34 9.94
C GLY A 15 -2.13 -2.93 9.73
N GLY A 16 -0.94 -2.62 10.19
CA GLY A 16 -0.22 -1.38 9.93
C GLY A 16 0.06 -1.16 8.43
N TYR A 17 0.79 -0.11 8.09
CA TYR A 17 1.04 0.21 6.66
C TYR A 17 1.70 -0.91 5.86
N LEU A 18 2.55 -1.72 6.49
CA LEU A 18 3.24 -2.86 5.86
C LEU A 18 3.00 -4.20 6.54
N THR A 19 2.53 -4.21 7.79
CA THR A 19 2.46 -5.41 8.61
C THR A 19 1.14 -6.15 8.41
N ASN A 20 1.20 -7.46 8.17
CA ASN A 20 0.04 -8.35 8.18
C ASN A 20 -0.04 -9.08 9.51
N THR A 21 -1.13 -8.93 10.25
CA THR A 21 -1.43 -9.68 11.48
C THR A 21 -2.39 -10.84 11.25
N ASN A 22 -3.09 -10.88 10.13
CA ASN A 22 -4.02 -11.94 9.71
C ASN A 22 -3.31 -13.19 9.16
N GLN A 23 -2.38 -13.75 9.93
CA GLN A 23 -1.51 -14.84 9.43
C GLN A 23 -2.14 -16.23 9.49
N ASN A 24 -3.31 -16.37 10.11
CA ASN A 24 -3.99 -17.66 10.26
C ASN A 24 -5.51 -17.50 10.29
N VAL A 25 -6.23 -18.62 10.21
CA VAL A 25 -7.69 -18.60 10.15
C VAL A 25 -8.32 -18.22 11.50
N ALA A 26 -7.65 -18.46 12.62
CA ALA A 26 -8.20 -18.04 13.91
C ALA A 26 -8.33 -16.50 13.99
N PHE A 27 -7.37 -15.75 13.43
CA PHE A 27 -7.49 -14.30 13.31
C PHE A 27 -8.68 -13.89 12.44
N LEU A 28 -8.93 -14.58 11.32
CA LEU A 28 -10.07 -14.26 10.45
C LEU A 28 -11.41 -14.47 11.15
N ARG A 29 -11.46 -15.42 12.08
CA ARG A 29 -12.66 -15.74 12.87
C ARG A 29 -12.85 -14.75 14.02
N ASN A 30 -11.75 -14.39 14.68
CA ASN A 30 -11.69 -13.51 15.83
C ASN A 30 -10.32 -12.81 15.83
N PRO A 31 -10.23 -11.52 15.50
CA PRO A 31 -8.96 -10.83 15.41
C PRO A 31 -8.27 -10.61 16.78
N ALA A 32 -9.03 -10.63 17.89
CA ALA A 32 -8.48 -10.40 19.23
C ALA A 32 -7.84 -11.68 19.81
N GLN A 33 -6.72 -12.14 19.22
CA GLN A 33 -6.02 -13.36 19.60
C GLN A 33 -4.84 -13.13 20.57
N ASP A 34 -4.60 -11.90 20.99
CA ASP A 34 -3.36 -11.50 21.68
C ASP A 34 -3.16 -12.14 23.06
N ALA A 35 -4.22 -12.63 23.73
CA ALA A 35 -4.13 -13.38 24.98
C ALA A 35 -4.67 -14.82 24.85
N ALA A 36 -5.08 -15.25 23.65
CA ALA A 36 -5.59 -16.60 23.44
C ALA A 36 -4.46 -17.64 23.59
N ILE A 37 -4.79 -18.77 24.25
CA ILE A 37 -3.90 -19.93 24.39
C ILE A 37 -4.36 -20.99 23.38
N ASN A 38 -3.78 -20.96 22.21
CA ASN A 38 -4.01 -21.91 21.12
C ASN A 38 -2.77 -21.99 20.23
N LEU A 39 -2.76 -22.86 19.22
CA LEU A 39 -1.62 -22.99 18.30
C LEU A 39 -1.34 -21.70 17.51
N ASN A 40 -2.37 -20.93 17.18
CA ASN A 40 -2.23 -19.66 16.46
C ASN A 40 -1.47 -18.61 17.30
N GLY A 41 -1.40 -18.81 18.61
CA GLY A 41 -0.56 -18.05 19.52
C GLY A 41 0.92 -18.05 19.14
N VAL A 42 1.41 -19.01 18.38
CA VAL A 42 2.79 -18.99 17.83
C VAL A 42 3.11 -17.66 17.14
N TYR A 43 2.11 -17.00 16.56
CA TYR A 43 2.25 -15.63 16.06
C TYR A 43 1.71 -14.58 17.05
N SER A 44 0.45 -14.69 17.46
CA SER A 44 -0.26 -13.62 18.19
C SER A 44 0.18 -13.52 19.67
N ASN A 45 0.34 -14.64 20.35
CA ASN A 45 0.66 -14.76 21.79
C ASN A 45 1.68 -15.87 22.07
N PRO A 46 2.93 -15.75 21.61
CA PRO A 46 3.87 -16.86 21.65
C PRO A 46 4.27 -17.28 23.06
N ALA A 47 4.19 -16.40 24.05
CA ALA A 47 4.41 -16.77 25.46
C ALA A 47 3.34 -17.74 25.96
N GLY A 48 2.07 -17.59 25.52
CA GLY A 48 0.96 -18.45 25.91
C GLY A 48 1.06 -19.89 25.41
N VAL A 49 1.84 -20.13 24.35
CA VAL A 49 1.99 -21.46 23.73
C VAL A 49 2.57 -22.51 24.69
N SER A 50 3.40 -22.11 25.67
CA SER A 50 3.93 -23.03 26.67
C SER A 50 2.87 -23.61 27.64
N PHE A 51 1.64 -23.09 27.58
CA PHE A 51 0.52 -23.63 28.32
C PHE A 51 -0.36 -24.61 27.53
N LEU A 52 -0.03 -24.90 26.27
CA LEU A 52 -0.67 -25.96 25.49
C LEU A 52 -0.36 -27.33 26.11
N LYS A 53 -1.14 -28.33 25.71
CA LYS A 53 -0.90 -29.74 26.05
C LYS A 53 0.50 -30.15 25.54
N GLU A 54 1.20 -30.98 26.31
CA GLU A 54 2.46 -31.56 25.85
C GLU A 54 2.27 -32.36 24.57
N GLY A 55 3.24 -32.25 23.66
CA GLY A 55 3.20 -32.91 22.36
C GLY A 55 3.66 -31.98 21.23
N PHE A 56 3.50 -32.47 20.02
CA PHE A 56 3.76 -31.70 18.80
C PHE A 56 2.43 -31.19 18.21
N HIS A 57 2.40 -29.91 17.89
CA HIS A 57 1.26 -29.21 17.31
C HIS A 57 1.66 -28.65 15.96
N LEU A 58 0.79 -28.83 14.94
CA LEU A 58 1.01 -28.32 13.58
C LEU A 58 -0.27 -27.70 13.04
N GLY A 59 -0.19 -26.45 12.59
CA GLY A 59 -1.27 -25.72 11.93
C GLY A 59 -0.89 -25.40 10.48
N LEU A 60 -1.76 -25.73 9.56
CA LEU A 60 -1.68 -25.37 8.15
C LEU A 60 -2.87 -24.51 7.79
N ASN A 61 -2.63 -23.34 7.23
CA ASN A 61 -3.69 -22.39 6.87
C ASN A 61 -3.54 -21.95 5.42
N LEU A 62 -4.68 -21.78 4.74
CA LEU A 62 -4.79 -21.18 3.42
C LEU A 62 -5.82 -20.06 3.48
N GLN A 63 -5.46 -18.91 2.95
CA GLN A 63 -6.34 -17.76 2.83
C GLN A 63 -6.43 -17.31 1.37
N SER A 64 -7.55 -16.66 1.04
CA SER A 64 -7.79 -16.02 -0.25
C SER A 64 -8.27 -14.60 0.01
N ALA A 65 -7.58 -13.61 -0.54
CA ALA A 65 -7.86 -12.19 -0.32
C ALA A 65 -8.22 -11.48 -1.62
N TYR A 66 -9.25 -10.64 -1.57
CA TYR A 66 -9.73 -9.80 -2.66
C TYR A 66 -9.91 -8.38 -2.17
N GLN A 67 -9.31 -7.43 -2.90
CA GLN A 67 -9.30 -6.02 -2.53
C GLN A 67 -9.59 -5.14 -3.72
N THR A 68 -10.24 -3.99 -3.46
CA THR A 68 -10.27 -2.86 -4.37
C THR A 68 -9.59 -1.65 -3.72
N ARG A 69 -9.04 -0.80 -4.57
CA ARG A 69 -8.51 0.52 -4.22
C ARG A 69 -9.13 1.50 -5.17
N GLU A 70 -9.82 2.48 -4.66
CA GLU A 70 -10.55 3.45 -5.47
C GLU A 70 -10.15 4.85 -5.07
N VAL A 71 -9.79 5.65 -6.07
CA VAL A 71 -9.48 7.07 -5.90
C VAL A 71 -10.37 7.83 -6.87
N THR A 72 -11.33 8.59 -6.31
CA THR A 72 -12.15 9.50 -7.10
C THR A 72 -11.45 10.85 -7.10
N SER A 73 -10.82 11.18 -8.22
CA SER A 73 -10.06 12.42 -8.38
C SER A 73 -10.88 13.47 -9.10
N LYS A 74 -10.88 14.70 -8.59
CA LYS A 74 -11.48 15.88 -9.22
C LYS A 74 -10.38 16.86 -9.58
N PHE A 75 -10.27 17.17 -10.88
CA PHE A 75 -9.30 18.11 -11.41
C PHE A 75 -9.82 18.68 -12.72
N ALA A 76 -9.99 19.99 -12.82
CA ALA A 76 -10.63 20.62 -13.98
C ALA A 76 -10.09 20.15 -15.35
N PRO A 77 -8.75 19.99 -15.56
CA PRO A 77 -8.21 19.53 -16.83
C PRO A 77 -8.58 18.08 -17.23
N PHE A 78 -9.11 17.25 -16.32
CA PHE A 78 -9.62 15.92 -16.71
C PHE A 78 -10.81 16.01 -17.67
N ALA A 79 -11.54 17.14 -17.71
CA ALA A 79 -12.60 17.38 -18.67
C ALA A 79 -12.10 17.39 -20.13
N ASP A 80 -10.80 17.62 -20.34
CA ASP A 80 -10.18 17.64 -21.67
C ASP A 80 -9.73 16.24 -22.13
N GLY A 81 -9.80 15.24 -21.27
CA GLY A 81 -9.59 13.84 -21.64
C GLY A 81 -10.67 13.35 -22.62
N ALA A 82 -10.26 12.86 -23.79
CA ALA A 82 -11.18 12.45 -24.86
C ALA A 82 -12.17 11.36 -24.41
N ASN A 83 -11.78 10.53 -23.44
CA ASN A 83 -12.58 9.43 -22.91
C ASN A 83 -13.26 9.76 -21.57
N ASN A 84 -13.22 11.01 -21.09
CA ASN A 84 -13.79 11.38 -19.80
C ASN A 84 -15.13 12.13 -19.87
N ASN A 85 -15.77 12.17 -21.05
CA ASN A 85 -17.11 12.74 -21.27
C ASN A 85 -17.25 14.20 -20.76
N ASN A 86 -16.21 15.02 -20.93
CA ASN A 86 -16.12 16.41 -20.44
C ASN A 86 -16.32 16.55 -18.93
N ARG A 87 -16.01 15.52 -18.14
CA ARG A 87 -16.10 15.57 -16.68
C ARG A 87 -14.76 15.96 -16.06
N ASP A 88 -14.80 16.82 -15.06
CA ASP A 88 -13.64 17.16 -14.23
C ASP A 88 -13.31 16.09 -13.17
N THR A 89 -14.16 15.08 -13.05
CA THR A 89 -14.07 14.01 -12.05
C THR A 89 -13.87 12.66 -12.72
N LYS A 90 -12.92 11.87 -12.21
CA LYS A 90 -12.59 10.55 -12.73
C LYS A 90 -12.33 9.56 -11.60
N LEU A 91 -12.87 8.35 -11.73
CA LEU A 91 -12.58 7.22 -10.84
C LEU A 91 -11.39 6.41 -11.38
N PHE A 92 -10.36 6.28 -10.56
CA PHE A 92 -9.24 5.38 -10.78
C PHE A 92 -9.39 4.18 -9.84
N LYS A 93 -9.63 3.02 -10.45
CA LYS A 93 -9.90 1.79 -9.70
C LYS A 93 -8.79 0.78 -9.90
N GLY A 94 -8.18 0.39 -8.80
CA GLY A 94 -7.25 -0.72 -8.70
C GLY A 94 -7.93 -1.96 -8.11
N THR A 95 -7.59 -3.12 -8.64
CA THR A 95 -8.00 -4.41 -8.07
C THR A 95 -6.77 -5.19 -7.62
N ALA A 96 -6.88 -5.86 -6.49
CA ALA A 96 -5.83 -6.75 -6.00
C ALA A 96 -6.43 -8.07 -5.57
N SER A 97 -5.78 -9.17 -5.97
CA SER A 97 -6.15 -10.51 -5.55
C SER A 97 -4.93 -11.31 -5.14
N ALA A 98 -5.07 -12.06 -4.07
CA ALA A 98 -4.11 -13.07 -3.64
C ALA A 98 -4.91 -14.37 -3.38
N PRO A 99 -5.08 -15.21 -4.41
CA PRO A 99 -5.99 -16.36 -4.34
C PRO A 99 -5.50 -17.44 -3.36
N ILE A 100 -4.20 -17.51 -3.10
CA ILE A 100 -3.60 -18.49 -2.18
C ILE A 100 -2.53 -17.79 -1.34
N ILE A 101 -2.78 -17.70 -0.03
CA ILE A 101 -1.85 -17.17 0.97
C ILE A 101 -1.66 -18.28 2.02
N PRO A 102 -0.57 -19.06 1.95
CA PRO A 102 -0.30 -20.13 2.90
C PRO A 102 0.33 -19.58 4.17
N SER A 103 0.07 -20.23 5.29
CA SER A 103 0.85 -20.08 6.51
C SER A 103 0.97 -21.39 7.29
N VAL A 104 2.02 -21.50 8.07
CA VAL A 104 2.34 -22.68 8.87
C VAL A 104 2.71 -22.24 10.27
N GLN A 105 2.07 -22.83 11.28
CA GLN A 105 2.43 -22.69 12.69
C GLN A 105 2.76 -24.07 13.25
N ALA A 106 3.86 -24.19 13.98
CA ALA A 106 4.19 -25.41 14.70
C ALA A 106 4.72 -25.11 16.10
N ALA A 107 4.44 -26.00 17.03
CA ALA A 107 4.95 -25.92 18.39
C ALA A 107 5.27 -27.33 18.91
N TRP A 108 6.40 -27.47 19.57
CA TRP A 108 6.73 -28.65 20.35
C TRP A 108 6.79 -28.28 21.83
N VAL A 109 5.80 -28.76 22.57
CA VAL A 109 5.63 -28.48 23.99
C VAL A 109 6.14 -29.68 24.79
N LYS A 110 7.12 -29.42 25.66
CA LYS A 110 7.70 -30.42 26.56
C LYS A 110 8.06 -29.81 27.90
N ASN A 111 7.49 -30.34 28.96
CA ASN A 111 7.68 -29.82 30.34
C ASN A 111 7.27 -28.33 30.42
N ARG A 112 8.24 -27.44 30.68
CA ARG A 112 8.05 -26.00 30.79
C ARG A 112 8.39 -25.22 29.51
N TRP A 113 8.84 -25.89 28.46
CA TRP A 113 9.29 -25.28 27.22
C TRP A 113 8.31 -25.52 26.07
N ALA A 114 8.16 -24.52 25.21
CA ALA A 114 7.57 -24.70 23.89
C ALA A 114 8.48 -24.08 22.85
N PHE A 115 9.01 -24.91 21.95
CA PHE A 115 9.77 -24.49 20.78
C PHE A 115 8.78 -24.23 19.64
N GLN A 116 8.92 -23.09 18.96
CA GLN A 116 7.90 -22.58 18.06
C GLN A 116 8.48 -22.20 16.70
N PHE A 117 7.68 -22.46 15.68
CA PHE A 117 7.95 -22.10 14.29
C PHE A 117 6.71 -21.44 13.69
N ASN A 118 6.90 -20.32 12.99
CA ASN A 118 5.88 -19.69 12.16
C ASN A 118 6.45 -19.32 10.81
N PHE A 119 5.74 -19.64 9.74
CA PHE A 119 5.97 -19.13 8.40
C PHE A 119 4.70 -18.52 7.86
N ALA A 120 4.77 -17.25 7.43
CA ALA A 120 3.63 -16.56 6.88
C ALA A 120 4.05 -15.35 6.01
N LEU A 121 3.09 -14.78 5.31
CA LEU A 121 3.22 -13.50 4.64
C LEU A 121 3.02 -12.39 5.69
N VAL A 122 4.12 -11.88 6.26
CA VAL A 122 4.11 -10.92 7.37
C VAL A 122 3.92 -9.47 6.93
N GLY A 123 3.90 -9.22 5.62
CA GLY A 123 3.65 -7.90 5.05
C GLY A 123 3.42 -7.94 3.55
N GLY A 124 2.83 -6.89 3.01
CA GLY A 124 2.44 -6.85 1.61
C GLY A 124 1.29 -7.81 1.30
N GLY A 125 1.16 -8.20 0.05
CA GLY A 125 0.22 -9.24 -0.39
C GLY A 125 -0.52 -8.88 -1.67
N GLY A 126 -0.42 -9.77 -2.65
CA GLY A 126 -1.12 -9.67 -3.90
C GLY A 126 -0.49 -8.68 -4.90
N LYS A 127 -1.03 -8.73 -6.10
CA LYS A 127 -0.75 -7.81 -7.20
C LYS A 127 -1.91 -6.82 -7.28
N ALA A 128 -1.63 -5.52 -7.17
CA ALA A 128 -2.62 -4.48 -7.42
C ALA A 128 -2.45 -3.95 -8.84
N GLU A 129 -3.54 -3.89 -9.60
CA GLU A 129 -3.56 -3.45 -11.00
C GLU A 129 -4.52 -2.29 -11.19
N PHE A 130 -4.05 -1.24 -11.87
CA PHE A 130 -4.81 -0.07 -12.28
C PHE A 130 -4.79 0.01 -13.81
N ASN A 131 -5.80 -0.56 -14.45
CA ASN A 131 -5.88 -0.68 -15.91
C ASN A 131 -6.13 0.65 -16.66
N GLN A 132 -6.44 1.71 -15.93
CA GLN A 132 -6.64 3.05 -16.47
C GLN A 132 -5.61 4.04 -15.92
N GLY A 133 -4.49 3.53 -15.40
CA GLY A 133 -3.51 4.35 -14.70
C GLY A 133 -4.05 4.94 -13.39
N MET A 134 -3.54 6.10 -13.03
CA MET A 134 -3.79 6.75 -11.75
C MET A 134 -3.95 8.25 -11.95
N GLY A 135 -4.63 8.92 -11.03
CA GLY A 135 -4.84 10.37 -11.07
C GLY A 135 -3.54 11.17 -11.10
N SER A 136 -2.53 10.73 -10.35
CA SER A 136 -1.20 11.35 -10.36
C SER A 136 -0.48 11.25 -11.71
N PHE A 137 -0.78 10.22 -12.52
CA PHE A 137 -0.20 10.06 -13.85
C PHE A 137 -0.95 10.89 -14.88
N GLU A 138 -2.28 10.71 -14.92
CA GLU A 138 -3.10 11.35 -15.93
C GLU A 138 -3.16 12.86 -15.75
N SER A 139 -3.12 13.37 -14.50
CA SER A 139 -3.11 14.81 -14.24
C SER A 139 -1.96 15.55 -14.91
N GLN A 140 -0.81 14.89 -15.07
CA GLN A 140 0.34 15.48 -15.76
C GLN A 140 0.07 15.67 -17.26
N VAL A 141 -0.57 14.69 -17.88
CA VAL A 141 -0.98 14.75 -19.30
C VAL A 141 -2.14 15.72 -19.49
N ALA A 142 -3.07 15.76 -18.54
CA ALA A 142 -4.23 16.64 -18.56
C ALA A 142 -3.86 18.14 -18.62
N LEU A 143 -2.66 18.51 -18.10
CA LEU A 143 -2.14 19.88 -18.22
C LEU A 143 -1.97 20.35 -19.67
N LEU A 144 -1.91 19.44 -20.63
CA LEU A 144 -1.93 19.78 -22.06
C LEU A 144 -3.17 20.60 -22.41
N GLY A 145 -4.34 20.29 -21.84
CA GLY A 145 -5.58 21.05 -22.03
C GLY A 145 -5.47 22.53 -21.62
N MET A 146 -4.60 22.85 -20.67
CA MET A 146 -4.34 24.23 -20.24
C MET A 146 -3.35 24.97 -21.16
N VAL A 147 -2.54 24.24 -21.92
CA VAL A 147 -1.52 24.80 -22.82
C VAL A 147 -2.08 25.04 -24.22
N GLY A 148 -2.95 24.16 -24.70
CA GLY A 148 -3.51 24.19 -26.05
C GLY A 148 -4.24 25.50 -26.42
N PRO A 149 -5.13 26.07 -25.57
CA PRO A 149 -5.80 27.33 -25.84
C PRO A 149 -4.83 28.51 -25.97
N LYS A 150 -3.73 28.52 -25.25
CA LYS A 150 -2.69 29.54 -25.38
C LYS A 150 -1.95 29.43 -26.72
N ILE A 151 -1.64 28.19 -27.12
CA ILE A 151 -1.01 27.95 -28.43
C ILE A 151 -1.97 28.40 -29.56
N GLU A 152 -3.27 28.16 -29.42
CA GLU A 152 -4.28 28.65 -30.40
C GLU A 152 -4.34 30.17 -30.47
N ALA A 153 -4.25 30.85 -29.31
CA ALA A 153 -4.23 32.32 -29.27
C ALA A 153 -2.97 32.90 -29.95
N ASP A 154 -1.83 32.27 -29.72
CA ASP A 154 -0.53 32.70 -30.28
C ASP A 154 -0.38 32.29 -31.76
N HIS A 155 -0.97 31.15 -32.17
CA HIS A 155 -0.85 30.53 -33.50
C HIS A 155 -2.17 29.88 -33.91
N LYS A 156 -3.06 30.67 -34.55
CA LYS A 156 -4.37 30.20 -35.00
C LYS A 156 -4.31 28.92 -35.84
N GLY A 157 -5.15 27.97 -35.50
CA GLY A 157 -5.21 26.65 -36.16
C GLY A 157 -4.15 25.63 -35.66
N SER A 158 -3.33 26.02 -34.70
CA SER A 158 -2.31 25.15 -34.12
C SER A 158 -2.65 24.70 -32.70
N GLY A 159 -3.79 25.14 -32.13
CA GLY A 159 -4.24 24.76 -30.78
C GLY A 159 -4.81 23.36 -30.73
N PHE A 160 -5.10 22.96 -29.50
CA PHE A 160 -5.78 21.69 -29.17
C PHE A 160 -6.54 21.86 -27.86
N ASN A 161 -7.58 21.07 -27.67
CA ASN A 161 -8.41 21.14 -26.48
C ASN A 161 -8.78 19.76 -25.91
N LYS A 162 -8.21 18.69 -26.50
CA LYS A 162 -8.40 17.33 -26.02
C LYS A 162 -7.09 16.56 -26.03
N TYR A 163 -6.95 15.63 -25.08
CA TYR A 163 -5.83 14.68 -25.01
C TYR A 163 -6.32 13.23 -24.94
N LYS A 164 -5.44 12.32 -25.31
CA LYS A 164 -5.54 10.88 -25.04
C LYS A 164 -4.26 10.39 -24.42
N VAL A 165 -4.35 9.39 -23.59
CA VAL A 165 -3.21 8.70 -22.99
C VAL A 165 -3.58 7.25 -22.72
N ASP A 166 -2.63 6.35 -22.91
CA ASP A 166 -2.66 4.97 -22.46
C ASP A 166 -1.83 4.90 -21.17
N ALA A 167 -2.50 4.69 -20.05
CA ALA A 167 -1.90 4.67 -18.74
C ALA A 167 -2.23 3.35 -18.03
N TYR A 168 -1.20 2.71 -17.50
CA TYR A 168 -1.32 1.47 -16.76
C TYR A 168 -0.33 1.44 -15.60
N MET A 169 -0.71 0.82 -14.51
CA MET A 169 0.17 0.58 -13.38
C MET A 169 -0.18 -0.74 -12.70
N HIS A 170 0.83 -1.54 -12.38
CA HIS A 170 0.70 -2.57 -11.38
C HIS A 170 1.90 -2.60 -10.43
N GLY A 171 1.65 -3.07 -9.23
CA GLY A 171 2.68 -3.33 -8.25
C GLY A 171 2.33 -4.55 -7.42
N LYS A 172 3.33 -5.31 -7.06
CA LYS A 172 3.22 -6.43 -6.11
C LYS A 172 4.35 -6.31 -5.10
N GLN A 173 4.05 -6.64 -3.85
CA GLN A 173 5.04 -6.75 -2.80
C GLN A 173 4.70 -7.94 -1.91
N TYR A 174 5.68 -8.77 -1.62
CA TYR A 174 5.57 -9.89 -0.70
C TYR A 174 6.67 -9.81 0.34
N VAL A 175 6.29 -9.99 1.58
CA VAL A 175 7.20 -10.01 2.71
C VAL A 175 6.98 -11.33 3.46
N PHE A 176 7.80 -12.31 3.13
CA PHE A 176 7.77 -13.64 3.75
C PHE A 176 8.53 -13.60 5.07
N GLY A 177 7.91 -14.05 6.14
CA GLY A 177 8.54 -14.13 7.45
C GLY A 177 8.62 -15.53 7.97
N THR A 178 9.81 -15.93 8.41
CA THR A 178 10.05 -17.18 9.15
C THR A 178 10.45 -16.81 10.57
N THR A 179 9.67 -17.23 11.56
CA THR A 179 9.95 -16.96 12.98
C THR A 179 10.31 -18.27 13.68
N LEU A 180 11.42 -18.27 14.40
CA LEU A 180 11.82 -19.30 15.35
C LEU A 180 11.89 -18.72 16.72
N GLY A 181 11.39 -19.43 17.72
CA GLY A 181 11.44 -18.96 19.10
C GLY A 181 11.12 -20.04 20.11
N ALA A 182 11.25 -19.68 21.36
CA ALA A 182 10.89 -20.54 22.47
C ALA A 182 10.17 -19.75 23.57
N SER A 183 9.16 -20.35 24.15
CA SER A 183 8.56 -19.86 25.41
C SER A 183 8.91 -20.77 26.57
N PHE A 184 9.04 -20.16 27.74
CA PHE A 184 9.34 -20.84 28.98
C PHE A 184 8.29 -20.53 30.03
N ARG A 185 7.62 -21.54 30.54
CA ARG A 185 6.66 -21.45 31.64
C ARG A 185 7.41 -21.35 32.97
N VAL A 186 7.52 -20.15 33.53
CA VAL A 186 8.21 -19.85 34.79
C VAL A 186 7.50 -20.55 35.94
N ASN A 187 6.17 -20.50 35.97
CA ASN A 187 5.29 -21.20 36.91
C ASN A 187 3.92 -21.48 36.22
N ASP A 188 2.94 -21.96 36.99
CA ASP A 188 1.62 -22.30 36.46
C ASP A 188 0.80 -21.09 35.93
N HIS A 189 1.24 -19.87 36.27
CA HIS A 189 0.57 -18.63 35.94
C HIS A 189 1.35 -17.74 34.98
N PHE A 190 2.65 -17.89 34.85
CA PHE A 190 3.48 -16.94 34.14
C PHE A 190 4.44 -17.62 33.15
N SER A 191 4.51 -17.10 31.94
CA SER A 191 5.47 -17.52 30.92
C SER A 191 6.07 -16.33 30.17
N VAL A 192 7.25 -16.55 29.59
CA VAL A 192 7.99 -15.58 28.77
C VAL A 192 8.34 -16.20 27.43
N TYR A 193 8.59 -15.37 26.44
CA TYR A 193 8.98 -15.77 25.08
C TYR A 193 10.13 -14.94 24.57
N GLY A 194 11.02 -15.60 23.82
CA GLY A 194 12.04 -14.98 23.01
C GLY A 194 12.15 -15.67 21.66
N GLY A 195 12.22 -14.88 20.59
CA GLY A 195 12.29 -15.39 19.22
C GLY A 195 12.94 -14.41 18.25
N LEU A 196 13.24 -14.90 17.07
CA LEU A 196 13.81 -14.14 15.97
C LEU A 196 13.01 -14.42 14.70
N ARG A 197 12.59 -13.36 14.01
CA ARG A 197 12.00 -13.43 12.68
C ARG A 197 13.04 -13.07 11.63
N GLY A 198 13.29 -13.97 10.67
CA GLY A 198 13.93 -13.67 9.41
C GLY A 198 12.88 -13.28 8.38
N VAL A 199 13.15 -12.25 7.61
CA VAL A 199 12.25 -11.73 6.58
C VAL A 199 12.95 -11.71 5.24
N TYR A 200 12.27 -12.22 4.21
CA TYR A 200 12.63 -12.03 2.80
C TYR A 200 11.54 -11.17 2.15
N ALA A 201 11.92 -9.99 1.69
CA ALA A 201 11.02 -9.04 1.04
C ALA A 201 11.33 -8.94 -0.44
N THR A 202 10.29 -8.94 -1.29
CA THR A 202 10.41 -8.73 -2.73
C THR A 202 9.28 -7.83 -3.20
N ALA A 203 9.59 -6.96 -4.17
CA ALA A 203 8.60 -6.11 -4.83
C ALA A 203 8.88 -6.02 -6.33
N HIS A 204 7.84 -5.81 -7.12
CA HIS A 204 7.93 -5.55 -8.55
C HIS A 204 6.93 -4.46 -8.92
N TYR A 205 7.40 -3.47 -9.65
CA TYR A 205 6.59 -2.35 -10.13
C TYR A 205 6.73 -2.22 -11.64
N TYR A 206 5.61 -2.21 -12.30
CA TYR A 206 5.54 -1.92 -13.73
C TYR A 206 4.45 -0.87 -13.98
N GLY A 207 4.76 0.11 -14.80
CA GLY A 207 3.79 1.12 -15.21
C GLY A 207 4.20 1.81 -16.48
N HIS A 208 3.23 2.38 -17.18
CA HIS A 208 3.52 3.18 -18.34
C HIS A 208 2.54 4.33 -18.53
N LEU A 209 3.04 5.37 -19.20
CA LEU A 209 2.27 6.40 -19.89
C LEU A 209 2.72 6.36 -21.32
N LYS A 210 1.85 5.98 -22.25
CA LYS A 210 2.15 5.80 -23.65
C LYS A 210 1.09 6.43 -24.54
N ASN A 211 1.41 6.57 -25.83
CA ASN A 211 0.47 7.05 -26.83
C ASN A 211 -0.20 8.38 -26.43
N ILE A 212 0.59 9.31 -25.86
CA ILE A 212 0.08 10.64 -25.53
C ILE A 212 -0.23 11.38 -26.82
N GLN A 213 -1.48 11.75 -27.02
CA GLN A 213 -1.99 12.38 -28.23
C GLN A 213 -2.80 13.62 -27.92
N ILE A 214 -2.82 14.56 -28.86
CA ILE A 214 -3.63 15.80 -28.85
C ILE A 214 -4.45 15.92 -30.12
N ASN A 215 -5.61 16.58 -30.04
CA ASN A 215 -6.44 16.85 -31.19
C ASN A 215 -6.00 18.13 -31.90
N GLN A 216 -5.19 18.01 -32.93
CA GLN A 216 -4.66 19.15 -33.68
C GLN A 216 -5.80 20.03 -34.27
N GLY A 217 -5.65 21.36 -34.09
CA GLY A 217 -6.61 22.34 -34.61
C GLY A 217 -8.01 22.21 -34.02
N ASN A 218 -8.14 21.67 -32.79
CA ASN A 218 -9.42 21.39 -32.11
C ASN A 218 -10.37 20.45 -32.89
N GLY A 219 -9.81 19.70 -33.86
CA GLY A 219 -10.57 18.76 -34.70
C GLY A 219 -10.78 17.38 -34.05
N ALA A 220 -11.28 16.43 -34.84
CA ALA A 220 -11.47 15.04 -34.44
C ALA A 220 -10.20 14.19 -34.57
N ASN A 221 -9.19 14.66 -35.31
CA ASN A 221 -7.96 13.92 -35.55
C ASN A 221 -6.97 14.07 -34.40
N PHE A 222 -6.51 12.94 -33.87
CA PHE A 222 -5.49 12.90 -32.84
C PHE A 222 -4.12 12.58 -33.46
N VAL A 223 -3.09 13.32 -33.02
CA VAL A 223 -1.69 13.14 -33.41
C VAL A 223 -0.81 12.91 -32.20
N PRO A 224 0.31 12.18 -32.33
CA PRO A 224 1.27 12.01 -31.23
C PRO A 224 1.79 13.38 -30.77
N ALA A 225 1.60 13.70 -29.48
CA ALA A 225 1.94 15.01 -28.91
C ALA A 225 3.44 15.31 -28.99
N SER A 226 4.30 14.33 -28.67
CA SER A 226 5.76 14.48 -28.74
C SER A 226 6.23 14.82 -30.15
N GLY A 227 5.69 14.12 -31.17
CA GLY A 227 6.01 14.38 -32.57
C GLY A 227 5.54 15.77 -33.05
N TYR A 228 4.32 16.16 -32.67
CA TYR A 228 3.78 17.49 -32.99
C TYR A 228 4.64 18.61 -32.40
N PHE A 229 4.93 18.57 -31.09
CA PHE A 229 5.75 19.60 -30.44
C PHE A 229 7.19 19.61 -30.95
N GLY A 230 7.76 18.44 -31.24
CA GLY A 230 9.10 18.31 -31.81
C GLY A 230 9.19 18.92 -33.23
N PHE A 231 8.20 18.69 -34.06
CA PHE A 231 8.10 19.32 -35.40
C PHE A 231 8.01 20.83 -35.27
N VAL A 232 7.11 21.37 -34.44
CA VAL A 232 6.98 22.82 -34.21
C VAL A 232 8.28 23.43 -33.69
N ALA A 233 8.95 22.81 -32.72
CA ALA A 233 10.23 23.26 -32.18
C ALA A 233 11.30 23.33 -33.27
N THR A 234 11.39 22.32 -34.13
CA THR A 234 12.37 22.26 -35.25
C THR A 234 12.10 23.32 -36.28
N THR A 235 10.83 23.53 -36.63
CA THR A 235 10.42 24.58 -37.58
C THR A 235 10.78 25.98 -37.06
N LEU A 236 10.47 26.26 -35.80
CA LEU A 236 10.81 27.56 -35.17
C LEU A 236 12.34 27.77 -35.07
N LYS A 237 13.14 26.72 -34.81
CA LYS A 237 14.61 26.76 -34.86
C LYS A 237 15.12 27.11 -36.26
N GLY A 238 14.52 26.55 -37.29
CA GLY A 238 14.85 26.88 -38.69
C GLY A 238 14.57 28.36 -39.04
N VAL A 239 13.39 28.89 -38.64
CA VAL A 239 13.06 30.29 -38.79
C VAL A 239 14.05 31.20 -38.01
N LEU A 240 14.41 30.83 -36.79
CA LEU A 240 15.35 31.58 -35.98
C LEU A 240 16.77 31.63 -36.63
N ALA A 241 17.20 30.50 -37.20
CA ALA A 241 18.49 30.43 -37.90
C ALA A 241 18.51 31.34 -39.15
N ALA A 242 17.34 31.38 -39.87
CA ALA A 242 17.20 32.24 -41.04
C ALA A 242 17.00 33.74 -40.70
N LYS A 243 16.42 34.03 -39.54
CA LYS A 243 16.08 35.38 -39.10
C LYS A 243 16.49 35.60 -37.60
N PRO A 244 17.80 35.81 -37.30
CA PRO A 244 18.28 35.96 -35.94
C PRO A 244 17.67 37.15 -35.18
N THR A 245 17.17 38.16 -35.86
CA THR A 245 16.48 39.32 -35.28
C THR A 245 15.22 38.96 -34.52
N LEU A 246 14.64 37.78 -34.78
CA LEU A 246 13.46 37.25 -34.07
C LEU A 246 13.82 36.49 -32.81
N ALA A 247 15.08 36.48 -32.34
CA ALA A 247 15.56 35.66 -31.23
C ALA A 247 14.80 35.94 -29.93
N SER A 248 14.52 37.20 -29.61
CA SER A 248 13.81 37.57 -28.38
C SER A 248 12.36 37.03 -28.36
N ALA A 249 11.70 36.92 -29.52
CA ALA A 249 10.33 36.46 -29.64
C ALA A 249 10.25 34.92 -29.75
N LEU A 250 11.12 34.27 -30.54
CA LEU A 250 11.00 32.86 -30.88
C LEU A 250 11.76 31.92 -29.93
N ALA A 251 12.87 32.36 -29.29
CA ALA A 251 13.64 31.49 -28.42
C ALA A 251 12.83 30.94 -27.20
N PRO A 252 11.96 31.72 -26.55
CA PRO A 252 11.07 31.17 -25.51
C PRO A 252 10.11 30.10 -26.04
N GLN A 253 9.54 30.31 -27.26
CA GLN A 253 8.63 29.38 -27.90
C GLN A 253 9.33 28.08 -28.30
N VAL A 254 10.53 28.16 -28.87
CA VAL A 254 11.38 26.99 -29.17
C VAL A 254 11.61 26.16 -27.90
N ARG A 255 11.95 26.84 -26.79
CA ARG A 255 12.16 26.17 -25.51
C ARG A 255 10.89 25.47 -25.03
N GLN A 256 9.75 26.17 -25.06
CA GLN A 256 8.46 25.61 -24.64
C GLN A 256 8.09 24.36 -25.45
N MET A 257 8.18 24.42 -26.77
CA MET A 257 7.86 23.28 -27.65
C MET A 257 8.84 22.12 -27.42
N THR A 258 10.12 22.39 -27.22
CA THR A 258 11.10 21.35 -26.92
C THR A 258 10.78 20.66 -25.59
N VAL A 259 10.43 21.43 -24.56
CA VAL A 259 10.04 20.90 -23.23
C VAL A 259 8.77 20.05 -23.35
N LEU A 260 7.75 20.51 -24.09
CA LEU A 260 6.51 19.75 -24.29
C LEU A 260 6.77 18.46 -25.08
N SER A 261 7.63 18.50 -26.11
CA SER A 261 8.02 17.30 -26.86
C SER A 261 8.65 16.24 -25.96
N GLU A 262 9.59 16.63 -25.10
CA GLU A 262 10.23 15.71 -24.15
C GLU A 262 9.24 15.21 -23.06
N ALA A 263 8.38 16.08 -22.54
CA ALA A 263 7.43 15.75 -21.49
C ALA A 263 6.30 14.82 -21.94
N THR A 264 6.08 14.71 -23.26
CA THR A 264 5.03 13.87 -23.85
C THR A 264 5.57 12.61 -24.54
N LYS A 265 6.85 12.28 -24.33
CA LYS A 265 7.41 10.99 -24.74
C LYS A 265 6.86 9.86 -23.89
N ASP A 266 6.80 8.68 -24.46
CA ASP A 266 6.43 7.47 -23.76
C ASP A 266 7.36 7.23 -22.56
N VAL A 267 6.76 6.88 -21.42
CA VAL A 267 7.46 6.55 -20.17
C VAL A 267 7.10 5.12 -19.79
N THR A 268 8.10 4.29 -19.47
CA THR A 268 7.91 2.94 -18.97
C THR A 268 8.79 2.74 -17.74
N LEU A 269 8.17 2.38 -16.64
CA LEU A 269 8.79 1.92 -15.40
C LEU A 269 8.76 0.39 -15.38
N ASN A 270 9.89 -0.26 -15.07
CA ASN A 270 9.98 -1.67 -14.77
C ASN A 270 11.11 -1.89 -13.76
N ALA A 271 10.75 -2.19 -12.51
CA ALA A 271 11.69 -2.27 -11.41
C ALA A 271 11.38 -3.48 -10.51
N ASP A 272 12.36 -4.32 -10.31
CA ASP A 272 12.38 -5.39 -9.34
C ASP A 272 13.19 -4.98 -8.11
N GLN A 273 12.75 -5.45 -6.94
CA GLN A 273 13.37 -5.11 -5.65
C GLN A 273 13.37 -6.33 -4.74
N HIS A 274 14.43 -6.55 -3.99
CA HIS A 274 14.50 -7.58 -2.96
C HIS A 274 15.46 -7.17 -1.84
N ASP A 275 15.22 -7.70 -0.64
CA ASP A 275 16.11 -7.55 0.51
C ASP A 275 15.76 -8.54 1.63
N PHE A 276 16.66 -8.68 2.59
CA PHE A 276 16.51 -9.49 3.79
C PHE A 276 16.56 -8.62 5.04
N GLY A 277 15.78 -9.01 6.05
CA GLY A 277 15.79 -8.34 7.34
C GLY A 277 15.55 -9.30 8.50
N PHE A 278 15.81 -8.82 9.72
CA PHE A 278 15.61 -9.59 10.94
C PHE A 278 14.93 -8.74 12.01
N ALA A 279 14.09 -9.36 12.82
CA ALA A 279 13.44 -8.74 13.97
C ALA A 279 13.43 -9.68 15.16
N PRO A 280 14.02 -9.32 16.31
CA PRO A 280 13.76 -9.98 17.57
C PRO A 280 12.29 -9.81 17.97
N ILE A 281 11.78 -10.78 18.73
CA ILE A 281 10.42 -10.75 19.28
C ILE A 281 10.51 -11.23 20.73
N VAL A 282 9.87 -10.49 21.64
CA VAL A 282 9.76 -10.86 23.04
C VAL A 282 8.30 -10.82 23.46
N GLY A 283 7.94 -11.64 24.45
CA GLY A 283 6.57 -11.69 24.95
C GLY A 283 6.49 -12.21 26.38
N ALA A 284 5.38 -11.89 27.03
CA ALA A 284 5.02 -12.38 28.34
C ALA A 284 3.54 -12.72 28.39
N HIS A 285 3.17 -13.72 29.17
CA HIS A 285 1.79 -14.14 29.38
C HIS A 285 1.56 -14.47 30.84
N PHE A 286 0.46 -13.94 31.36
CA PHE A 286 -0.10 -14.31 32.65
C PHE A 286 -1.41 -15.08 32.43
N ARG A 287 -1.53 -16.25 33.07
CA ARG A 287 -2.68 -17.15 33.00
C ARG A 287 -3.31 -17.32 34.36
N SER A 288 -4.62 -17.24 34.43
CA SER A 288 -5.40 -17.69 35.60
C SER A 288 -6.62 -18.52 35.15
N LYS A 289 -7.42 -18.94 36.12
CA LYS A 289 -8.65 -19.68 35.83
C LYS A 289 -9.66 -18.89 34.97
N TYR A 290 -9.75 -17.58 35.21
CA TYR A 290 -10.79 -16.72 34.59
C TYR A 290 -10.23 -15.69 33.62
N ILE A 291 -8.97 -15.30 33.76
CA ILE A 291 -8.37 -14.20 33.01
C ILE A 291 -6.99 -14.60 32.54
N ASP A 292 -6.71 -14.34 31.27
CA ASP A 292 -5.36 -14.32 30.71
C ASP A 292 -5.01 -12.89 30.28
N VAL A 293 -3.75 -12.51 30.46
CA VAL A 293 -3.21 -11.22 30.03
C VAL A 293 -1.88 -11.48 29.33
N ALA A 294 -1.68 -10.90 28.15
CA ALA A 294 -0.44 -11.06 27.43
C ALA A 294 0.02 -9.77 26.78
N ALA A 295 1.33 -9.67 26.58
CA ALA A 295 1.96 -8.61 25.82
C ALA A 295 3.07 -9.20 24.94
N LYS A 296 3.22 -8.66 23.75
CA LYS A 296 4.28 -9.02 22.79
C LYS A 296 4.86 -7.74 22.18
N TYR A 297 6.17 -7.72 22.00
CA TYR A 297 6.85 -6.67 21.27
C TYR A 297 7.69 -7.28 20.14
N GLU A 298 7.39 -6.86 18.93
CA GLU A 298 8.16 -7.17 17.73
C GLU A 298 9.03 -5.95 17.40
N PHE A 299 10.34 -6.14 17.31
CA PHE A 299 11.24 -5.06 16.95
C PHE A 299 11.10 -4.70 15.47
N ARG A 300 11.48 -3.48 15.11
CA ARG A 300 11.48 -3.01 13.73
C ARG A 300 12.38 -3.89 12.85
N THR A 301 11.88 -4.31 11.69
CA THR A 301 12.69 -4.97 10.67
C THR A 301 13.20 -3.90 9.69
N ALA A 302 14.50 -3.74 9.63
CA ALA A 302 15.13 -2.85 8.64
C ALA A 302 15.18 -3.55 7.30
N ILE A 303 14.61 -2.91 6.25
CA ILE A 303 14.64 -3.39 4.86
C ILE A 303 15.13 -2.24 3.98
N ALA A 304 16.11 -2.52 3.12
CA ALA A 304 16.72 -1.58 2.20
C ALA A 304 16.71 -2.17 0.78
N PHE A 305 15.59 -2.09 0.11
CA PHE A 305 15.44 -2.57 -1.25
C PHE A 305 16.47 -1.95 -2.19
N LYS A 306 17.18 -2.79 -2.92
CA LYS A 306 18.01 -2.38 -4.05
C LYS A 306 17.24 -2.63 -5.34
N ASN A 307 17.18 -1.63 -6.22
CA ASN A 307 16.49 -1.75 -7.49
C ASN A 307 17.35 -2.47 -8.53
N GLU A 308 16.73 -3.38 -9.25
CA GLU A 308 17.15 -3.93 -10.54
C GLU A 308 16.11 -3.46 -11.56
N SER A 309 16.47 -2.48 -12.40
CA SER A 309 15.48 -1.74 -13.19
C SER A 309 15.80 -1.72 -14.67
N ALA A 310 14.78 -1.99 -15.48
CA ALA A 310 14.79 -1.86 -16.94
C ALA A 310 13.83 -0.74 -17.40
N ASN A 311 14.06 0.46 -16.90
CA ASN A 311 13.24 1.64 -17.21
C ASN A 311 13.57 2.21 -18.58
N SER A 312 12.58 2.89 -19.22
CA SER A 312 12.88 3.70 -20.39
C SER A 312 13.80 4.88 -20.06
N GLU A 313 14.53 5.39 -21.03
CA GLU A 313 15.37 6.57 -20.87
C GLU A 313 14.55 7.77 -20.34
N SER A 314 13.35 7.97 -20.88
CA SER A 314 12.41 9.00 -20.42
C SER A 314 12.10 8.85 -18.92
N ALA A 315 11.89 7.61 -18.44
CA ALA A 315 11.63 7.33 -17.03
C ALA A 315 12.85 7.65 -16.16
N ASN A 316 14.04 7.26 -16.59
CA ASN A 316 15.29 7.51 -15.85
C ASN A 316 15.61 9.01 -15.71
N ASN A 317 15.16 9.83 -16.66
CA ASN A 317 15.32 11.29 -16.62
C ASN A 317 14.31 11.99 -15.68
N LEU A 318 13.26 11.29 -15.23
CA LEU A 318 12.29 11.84 -14.30
C LEU A 318 12.79 11.75 -12.86
N SER A 319 12.95 12.89 -12.18
CA SER A 319 13.39 12.95 -10.78
C SER A 319 12.41 12.23 -9.83
N ALA A 320 11.15 12.19 -10.19
CA ALA A 320 10.11 11.50 -9.45
C ALA A 320 10.22 9.97 -9.48
N LEU A 321 10.88 9.43 -10.49
CA LEU A 321 11.20 8.02 -10.58
C LEU A 321 12.59 7.69 -10.03
N ALA A 322 13.25 8.63 -9.36
CA ALA A 322 14.58 8.43 -8.80
C ALA A 322 14.65 7.22 -7.85
N ALA A 323 13.57 6.94 -7.13
CA ALA A 323 13.44 5.77 -6.25
C ALA A 323 13.42 4.42 -6.99
N TYR A 324 13.25 4.43 -8.30
CA TYR A 324 13.15 3.22 -9.14
C TYR A 324 14.27 3.12 -10.17
N ARG A 325 15.28 3.97 -10.09
CA ARG A 325 16.46 3.88 -10.94
C ARG A 325 17.25 2.64 -10.58
N ASP A 326 17.91 2.07 -11.58
CA ASP A 326 18.78 0.92 -11.38
C ASP A 326 19.85 1.21 -10.31
N GLY A 327 20.06 0.27 -9.38
CA GLY A 327 20.96 0.40 -8.26
C GLY A 327 20.52 1.34 -7.13
N ALA A 328 19.41 2.08 -7.25
CA ALA A 328 18.94 2.94 -6.17
C ALA A 328 18.49 2.12 -4.96
N GLU A 329 18.84 2.59 -3.75
CA GLU A 329 18.42 1.99 -2.49
C GLU A 329 17.20 2.72 -1.93
N VAL A 330 16.15 1.95 -1.60
CA VAL A 330 14.89 2.47 -1.07
C VAL A 330 14.54 1.77 0.23
N ARG A 331 14.39 2.52 1.30
CA ARG A 331 13.95 1.97 2.59
C ARG A 331 12.48 1.55 2.54
N SER A 332 12.18 0.40 3.14
CA SER A 332 10.82 -0.13 3.31
C SER A 332 10.74 -0.93 4.62
N ASP A 333 11.07 -0.27 5.73
CA ASP A 333 11.12 -0.91 7.05
C ASP A 333 9.74 -1.40 7.47
N ILE A 334 9.68 -2.57 8.11
CA ILE A 334 8.49 -3.01 8.85
C ILE A 334 8.54 -2.34 10.21
N PRO A 335 7.50 -1.62 10.65
CA PRO A 335 7.47 -0.95 11.95
C PRO A 335 7.57 -1.95 13.10
N ALA A 336 8.10 -1.51 14.24
CA ALA A 336 7.94 -2.25 15.47
C ALA A 336 6.46 -2.32 15.85
N LEU A 337 6.06 -3.40 16.51
CA LEU A 337 4.68 -3.67 16.91
C LEU A 337 4.62 -4.07 18.39
N LEU A 338 3.86 -3.32 19.17
CA LEU A 338 3.45 -3.69 20.51
C LEU A 338 2.01 -4.21 20.46
N THR A 339 1.78 -5.42 20.98
CA THR A 339 0.44 -5.95 21.19
C THR A 339 0.20 -6.20 22.68
N PHE A 340 -1.04 -5.97 23.08
CA PHE A 340 -1.53 -6.26 24.43
C PHE A 340 -2.90 -6.93 24.31
N GLY A 341 -3.12 -7.99 25.07
CA GLY A 341 -4.37 -8.73 25.06
C GLY A 341 -4.86 -9.12 26.43
N VAL A 342 -6.18 -9.24 26.53
CA VAL A 342 -6.89 -9.81 27.68
C VAL A 342 -7.92 -10.82 27.17
N GLN A 343 -7.95 -12.02 27.75
CA GLN A 343 -9.02 -12.99 27.54
C GLN A 343 -9.71 -13.28 28.85
N VAL A 344 -11.03 -13.23 28.85
CA VAL A 344 -11.88 -13.54 30.04
C VAL A 344 -12.74 -14.75 29.75
N ARG A 345 -12.85 -15.67 30.71
CA ARG A 345 -13.71 -16.84 30.68
C ARG A 345 -14.82 -16.72 31.73
N PRO A 346 -15.93 -16.00 31.42
CA PRO A 346 -16.98 -15.72 32.42
C PRO A 346 -17.81 -16.97 32.77
N VAL A 347 -18.01 -17.85 31.80
CA VAL A 347 -18.70 -19.14 31.95
C VAL A 347 -17.97 -20.20 31.13
N GLU A 348 -18.26 -21.46 31.39
CA GLU A 348 -17.71 -22.57 30.62
C GLU A 348 -18.05 -22.45 29.13
N GLY A 349 -17.07 -22.68 28.28
CA GLY A 349 -17.20 -22.61 26.83
C GLY A 349 -17.15 -21.20 26.23
N LEU A 350 -17.32 -20.12 27.02
CA LEU A 350 -17.28 -18.74 26.52
C LEU A 350 -15.93 -18.07 26.79
N ARG A 351 -15.31 -17.54 25.75
CA ARG A 351 -14.09 -16.74 25.78
C ARG A 351 -14.37 -15.36 25.18
N LEU A 352 -14.16 -14.30 25.96
CA LEU A 352 -14.24 -12.92 25.50
C LEU A 352 -12.82 -12.37 25.41
N ASN A 353 -12.48 -11.76 24.30
CA ASN A 353 -11.14 -11.32 24.00
C ASN A 353 -11.11 -9.83 23.71
N LEU A 354 -10.10 -9.13 24.26
CA LEU A 354 -9.76 -7.76 23.98
C LEU A 354 -8.31 -7.73 23.51
N GLY A 355 -8.03 -6.91 22.50
CA GLY A 355 -6.68 -6.68 21.98
C GLY A 355 -6.43 -5.21 21.70
N TYR A 356 -5.18 -4.83 21.80
CA TYR A 356 -4.68 -3.52 21.40
C TYR A 356 -3.34 -3.68 20.69
N HIS A 357 -3.23 -3.07 19.50
CA HIS A 357 -1.98 -3.01 18.75
C HIS A 357 -1.54 -1.56 18.58
N HIS A 358 -0.23 -1.34 18.74
CA HIS A 358 0.41 -0.08 18.42
C HIS A 358 1.61 -0.31 17.50
N TYR A 359 1.51 0.23 16.29
CA TYR A 359 2.59 0.20 15.31
C TYR A 359 3.41 1.48 15.42
N PHE A 360 4.72 1.35 15.43
CA PHE A 360 5.64 2.49 15.49
C PHE A 360 6.01 2.98 14.09
N ASP A 361 5.00 3.26 13.25
CA ASP A 361 5.17 3.61 11.82
C ASP A 361 6.07 4.82 11.61
N LYS A 362 5.96 5.84 12.48
CA LYS A 362 6.78 7.05 12.40
C LYS A 362 8.30 6.77 12.52
N GLN A 363 8.68 5.61 13.07
CA GLN A 363 10.08 5.20 13.24
C GLN A 363 10.53 4.21 12.15
N ALA A 364 9.62 3.75 11.29
CA ALA A 364 9.90 2.83 10.20
C ALA A 364 10.19 3.61 8.91
N LYS A 365 11.44 3.65 8.50
CA LYS A 365 11.87 4.41 7.32
C LYS A 365 11.26 3.85 6.05
N SER A 366 10.67 4.70 5.21
CA SER A 366 10.14 4.34 3.89
C SER A 366 10.45 5.42 2.86
N GLY A 367 10.98 5.03 1.70
CA GLY A 367 11.40 5.94 0.64
C GLY A 367 12.92 6.16 0.55
N LEU A 368 13.32 7.12 -0.25
CA LEU A 368 14.72 7.50 -0.45
C LEU A 368 15.31 8.19 0.78
N LYS A 369 16.62 8.04 0.97
CA LYS A 369 17.36 8.77 2.01
C LYS A 369 17.22 10.29 1.83
N GLY A 370 16.81 10.96 2.91
CA GLY A 370 16.57 12.41 2.91
C GLY A 370 15.14 12.82 2.50
N ALA A 371 14.27 11.85 2.14
CA ALA A 371 12.88 12.09 1.78
C ALA A 371 11.99 10.92 2.27
N TYR A 372 12.10 10.57 3.55
CA TYR A 372 11.35 9.46 4.12
C TYR A 372 9.88 9.83 4.35
N ARG A 373 8.96 9.02 3.82
CA ARG A 373 7.51 9.24 3.94
C ARG A 373 6.99 9.08 5.36
N ASN A 374 7.60 8.22 6.18
CA ASN A 374 7.20 8.07 7.59
C ASN A 374 7.31 9.37 8.39
N GLU A 375 8.14 10.33 7.96
CA GLU A 375 8.26 11.65 8.58
C GLU A 375 7.01 12.52 8.38
N LEU A 376 6.20 12.19 7.36
CA LEU A 376 4.92 12.85 7.06
C LEU A 376 3.75 12.36 7.93
N LEU A 377 3.96 11.32 8.76
CA LEU A 377 2.96 10.80 9.67
C LEU A 377 2.95 11.56 11.01
N ASN A 378 1.78 11.72 11.62
CA ASN A 378 1.66 12.37 12.92
C ASN A 378 2.00 11.44 14.10
N ALA A 379 1.69 10.14 13.98
CA ALA A 379 1.83 9.14 15.04
C ALA A 379 2.09 7.75 14.45
N GLY A 380 1.88 6.70 15.23
CA GLY A 380 1.79 5.31 14.79
C GLY A 380 0.35 4.85 14.65
N THR A 381 0.11 3.82 13.85
CA THR A 381 -1.19 3.15 13.69
C THR A 381 -1.62 2.49 14.99
N LYS A 382 -2.91 2.50 15.27
CA LYS A 382 -3.53 1.85 16.43
C LYS A 382 -4.64 0.92 15.99
N GLU A 383 -4.75 -0.23 16.65
CA GLU A 383 -5.85 -1.15 16.45
C GLU A 383 -6.47 -1.52 17.79
N TYR A 384 -7.80 -1.54 17.81
CA TYR A 384 -8.62 -1.95 18.94
C TYR A 384 -9.42 -3.17 18.50
N LEU A 385 -9.27 -4.28 19.21
CA LEU A 385 -9.82 -5.56 18.85
C LEU A 385 -10.72 -6.08 19.96
N PHE A 386 -11.86 -6.62 19.55
CA PHE A 386 -12.77 -7.32 20.43
C PHE A 386 -13.24 -8.61 19.74
N GLY A 387 -13.42 -9.67 20.50
CA GLY A 387 -13.92 -10.91 19.97
C GLY A 387 -14.52 -11.83 21.01
N ALA A 388 -15.33 -12.76 20.53
CA ALA A 388 -15.95 -13.79 21.33
C ALA A 388 -15.82 -15.14 20.64
N GLU A 389 -15.57 -16.17 21.42
CA GLU A 389 -15.55 -17.56 20.97
C GLU A 389 -16.42 -18.37 21.90
N TYR A 390 -17.24 -19.26 21.36
CA TYR A 390 -18.14 -20.10 22.14
C TYR A 390 -18.13 -21.55 21.64
N ASP A 391 -17.87 -22.46 22.59
CA ASP A 391 -17.97 -23.90 22.35
C ASP A 391 -19.45 -24.33 22.43
N LEU A 392 -20.07 -24.53 21.26
CA LEU A 392 -21.45 -25.02 21.21
C LEU A 392 -21.58 -26.43 21.80
N ASN A 393 -20.56 -27.23 21.64
CA ASN A 393 -20.38 -28.57 22.21
C ASN A 393 -18.90 -28.98 22.10
N LYS A 394 -18.58 -30.25 22.41
CA LYS A 394 -17.21 -30.77 22.34
C LYS A 394 -16.57 -30.70 20.97
N SER A 395 -17.35 -30.65 19.89
CA SER A 395 -16.86 -30.67 18.51
C SER A 395 -16.97 -29.33 17.82
N TRP A 396 -17.96 -28.50 18.11
CA TRP A 396 -18.23 -27.26 17.39
C TRP A 396 -17.91 -26.01 18.23
N GLU A 397 -17.14 -25.12 17.65
CA GLU A 397 -16.81 -23.80 18.16
C GLU A 397 -17.26 -22.74 17.13
N VAL A 398 -17.90 -21.70 17.58
CA VAL A 398 -18.22 -20.51 16.77
C VAL A 398 -17.47 -19.31 17.31
N SER A 399 -17.13 -18.37 16.43
CA SER A 399 -16.44 -17.15 16.82
C SER A 399 -16.84 -15.97 15.95
N ALA A 400 -16.79 -14.79 16.57
CA ALA A 400 -16.97 -13.51 15.90
C ALA A 400 -16.05 -12.47 16.55
N GLY A 401 -15.66 -11.46 15.78
CA GLY A 401 -14.90 -10.35 16.33
C GLY A 401 -14.90 -9.14 15.43
N VAL A 402 -14.48 -8.04 16.01
CA VAL A 402 -14.38 -6.74 15.35
C VAL A 402 -12.99 -6.14 15.62
N GLN A 403 -12.47 -5.44 14.63
CA GLN A 403 -11.24 -4.68 14.73
C GLN A 403 -11.47 -3.28 14.18
N ARG A 404 -11.13 -2.25 14.95
CA ARG A 404 -11.04 -0.87 14.48
C ARG A 404 -9.57 -0.52 14.31
N THR A 405 -9.19 -0.05 13.11
CA THR A 405 -7.84 0.42 12.78
C THR A 405 -7.86 1.91 12.51
N GLU A 406 -7.00 2.66 13.19
CA GLU A 406 -6.83 4.10 13.05
C GLU A 406 -5.42 4.40 12.52
N TYR A 407 -5.36 5.01 11.35
CA TYR A 407 -4.11 5.39 10.69
C TYR A 407 -3.80 6.87 10.92
N PRO A 408 -2.55 7.22 11.23
CA PRO A 408 -2.14 8.61 11.49
C PRO A 408 -1.89 9.39 10.19
N ASN A 409 -2.82 9.28 9.24
CA ASN A 409 -2.71 9.89 7.92
C ASN A 409 -2.68 11.41 7.99
N THR A 410 -1.91 12.00 7.06
CA THR A 410 -1.92 13.43 6.77
C THR A 410 -2.09 13.62 5.26
N ASP A 411 -2.54 14.80 4.82
CA ASP A 411 -2.64 15.12 3.39
C ASP A 411 -1.28 15.00 2.68
N ALA A 412 -0.19 15.33 3.38
CA ALA A 412 1.16 15.18 2.85
C ALA A 412 1.55 13.71 2.61
N TYR A 413 1.07 12.78 3.45
CA TYR A 413 1.34 11.35 3.32
C TYR A 413 0.47 10.69 2.25
N MET A 414 -0.81 11.10 2.14
CA MET A 414 -1.79 10.45 1.27
C MET A 414 -1.53 10.74 -0.21
N ASN A 415 -1.43 9.68 -1.00
CA ASN A 415 -1.37 9.72 -2.46
C ASN A 415 -1.97 8.44 -3.05
N ASP A 416 -2.31 8.46 -4.34
CA ASP A 416 -3.00 7.39 -5.04
C ASP A 416 -2.16 6.12 -5.22
N LEU A 417 -0.84 6.24 -5.23
CA LEU A 417 0.08 5.10 -5.33
C LEU A 417 0.11 4.25 -4.07
N SER A 418 0.01 4.89 -2.90
CA SER A 418 0.06 4.20 -1.62
C SER A 418 -0.76 4.95 -0.58
N PHE A 419 -1.92 4.42 -0.31
CA PHE A 419 -2.81 4.94 0.72
C PHE A 419 -3.44 3.82 1.52
N THR A 420 -3.83 4.16 2.73
CA THR A 420 -4.75 3.40 3.56
C THR A 420 -5.61 4.37 4.34
N THR A 421 -6.81 3.96 4.74
CA THR A 421 -7.75 4.80 5.48
C THR A 421 -8.22 4.05 6.70
N ASN A 422 -8.75 4.76 7.69
CA ASN A 422 -9.32 4.16 8.87
C ASN A 422 -10.34 3.09 8.48
N SER A 423 -10.44 2.04 9.27
CA SER A 423 -11.28 0.91 8.88
C SER A 423 -11.90 0.19 10.08
N THR A 424 -13.02 -0.45 9.84
CA THR A 424 -13.65 -1.41 10.75
C THR A 424 -13.74 -2.75 10.05
N SER A 425 -13.21 -3.78 10.68
CA SER A 425 -13.23 -5.13 10.16
C SER A 425 -14.11 -6.03 11.01
N LEU A 426 -14.81 -6.95 10.37
CA LEU A 426 -15.64 -7.97 11.00
C LEU A 426 -15.11 -9.34 10.64
N GLY A 427 -14.86 -10.17 11.65
CA GLY A 427 -14.47 -11.56 11.53
C GLY A 427 -15.58 -12.49 12.00
N LEU A 428 -15.80 -13.58 11.26
CA LEU A 428 -16.75 -14.64 11.61
C LEU A 428 -16.16 -16.00 11.25
N GLY A 429 -16.49 -17.03 12.01
CA GLY A 429 -16.06 -18.36 11.62
C GLY A 429 -16.42 -19.47 12.59
N VAL A 430 -16.02 -20.66 12.16
CA VAL A 430 -16.29 -21.90 12.87
C VAL A 430 -15.03 -22.74 13.03
N GLY A 431 -14.95 -23.49 14.11
CA GLY A 431 -13.99 -24.56 14.33
C GLY A 431 -14.74 -25.88 14.52
N TYR A 432 -14.23 -26.93 13.89
CA TYR A 432 -14.77 -28.26 14.05
C TYR A 432 -13.66 -29.23 14.49
N ARG A 433 -13.80 -29.79 15.68
CA ARG A 433 -12.93 -30.83 16.20
C ARG A 433 -13.42 -32.17 15.72
N VAL A 434 -12.71 -32.75 14.76
CA VAL A 434 -13.00 -34.08 14.19
C VAL A 434 -12.73 -35.16 15.22
N ASN A 435 -11.63 -35.02 15.95
CA ASN A 435 -11.22 -35.87 17.07
C ASN A 435 -10.20 -35.10 17.92
N ASP A 436 -9.60 -35.76 18.92
CA ASP A 436 -8.61 -35.11 19.82
C ASP A 436 -7.32 -34.66 19.11
N MET A 437 -7.03 -35.19 17.91
CA MET A 437 -5.83 -34.87 17.15
C MET A 437 -6.08 -33.84 16.04
N VAL A 438 -7.31 -33.71 15.53
CA VAL A 438 -7.60 -32.96 14.31
C VAL A 438 -8.72 -31.93 14.56
N LYS A 439 -8.41 -30.65 14.34
CA LYS A 439 -9.37 -29.54 14.29
C LYS A 439 -9.30 -28.85 12.95
N VAL A 440 -10.46 -28.60 12.33
CA VAL A 440 -10.61 -27.84 11.08
C VAL A 440 -11.21 -26.47 11.41
N ASN A 441 -10.72 -25.43 10.79
CA ASN A 441 -11.20 -24.08 10.96
C ASN A 441 -11.60 -23.47 9.62
N ALA A 442 -12.69 -22.69 9.60
CA ALA A 442 -13.08 -21.85 8.48
C ALA A 442 -13.42 -20.46 8.97
N GLY A 443 -13.00 -19.43 8.25
CA GLY A 443 -13.19 -18.04 8.64
C GLY A 443 -13.41 -17.11 7.45
N TYR A 444 -14.15 -16.06 7.71
CA TYR A 444 -14.36 -14.95 6.81
C TYR A 444 -14.08 -13.63 7.52
N PHE A 445 -13.38 -12.73 6.85
CA PHE A 445 -13.00 -11.43 7.38
C PHE A 445 -13.27 -10.35 6.34
N HIS A 446 -14.05 -9.34 6.71
CA HIS A 446 -14.42 -8.24 5.85
C HIS A 446 -14.01 -6.92 6.47
N THR A 447 -13.30 -6.08 5.70
CA THR A 447 -12.89 -4.74 6.12
C THR A 447 -13.66 -3.69 5.36
N PHE A 448 -14.34 -2.82 6.10
CA PHE A 448 -14.99 -1.60 5.64
C PHE A 448 -14.05 -0.43 5.92
N TYR A 449 -13.72 0.34 4.88
CA TYR A 449 -12.80 1.47 4.97
C TYR A 449 -13.57 2.77 4.97
N ASP A 450 -13.16 3.71 5.82
CA ASP A 450 -13.66 5.08 5.80
C ASP A 450 -13.11 5.77 4.54
N THR A 451 -13.87 6.69 3.96
CA THR A 451 -13.37 7.54 2.88
C THR A 451 -12.47 8.63 3.47
N TYR A 452 -11.28 8.80 2.90
CA TYR A 452 -10.38 9.90 3.22
C TYR A 452 -10.45 10.95 2.11
N HIS A 453 -10.89 12.17 2.45
CA HIS A 453 -10.93 13.30 1.52
C HIS A 453 -9.68 14.15 1.66
N LYS A 454 -9.05 14.50 0.52
CA LYS A 454 -7.88 15.36 0.44
C LYS A 454 -8.11 16.45 -0.58
N GLU A 455 -7.92 17.71 -0.19
CA GLU A 455 -7.88 18.85 -1.10
C GLU A 455 -6.45 19.31 -1.36
N SER A 456 -6.20 19.80 -2.57
CA SER A 456 -4.91 20.37 -2.96
C SER A 456 -5.12 21.67 -3.75
N ALA A 457 -4.51 22.75 -3.30
CA ALA A 457 -4.47 24.01 -4.03
C ALA A 457 -3.58 23.92 -5.29
N ASN A 458 -2.62 22.98 -5.30
CA ASN A 458 -1.72 22.69 -6.41
C ASN A 458 -1.71 21.18 -6.66
N TYR A 459 -2.75 20.68 -7.33
CA TYR A 459 -2.99 19.27 -7.54
C TYR A 459 -1.84 18.60 -8.29
N ASN A 460 -1.28 17.55 -7.68
CA ASN A 460 -0.14 16.81 -8.21
C ASN A 460 1.00 17.71 -8.74
N ASN A 461 1.22 18.86 -8.06
CA ASN A 461 2.29 19.82 -8.42
C ASN A 461 2.12 20.48 -9.81
N ALA A 462 0.88 20.58 -10.30
CA ALA A 462 0.54 21.09 -11.63
C ALA A 462 1.10 22.49 -11.91
N ALA A 463 1.00 23.43 -10.95
CA ALA A 463 1.51 24.78 -11.12
C ALA A 463 3.01 24.81 -11.40
N ASN A 464 3.81 24.01 -10.70
CA ASN A 464 5.26 23.97 -10.89
C ASN A 464 5.65 23.41 -12.26
N LEU A 465 4.85 22.46 -12.77
CA LEU A 465 5.07 21.89 -14.11
C LEU A 465 4.79 22.93 -15.20
N ILE A 466 3.70 23.68 -15.08
CA ILE A 466 3.39 24.78 -16.01
C ILE A 466 4.42 25.91 -15.85
N GLY A 467 4.79 26.23 -14.62
CA GLY A 467 5.79 27.26 -14.32
C GLY A 467 7.18 26.97 -14.91
N ALA A 468 7.55 25.71 -15.04
CA ALA A 468 8.79 25.34 -15.71
C ALA A 468 8.77 25.66 -17.23
N ALA A 469 7.58 25.65 -17.84
CA ALA A 469 7.38 26.02 -19.24
C ALA A 469 7.08 27.51 -19.45
N GLN A 470 6.38 28.16 -18.49
CA GLN A 470 5.84 29.52 -18.64
C GLN A 470 6.40 30.55 -17.63
N GLY A 471 7.21 30.12 -16.68
CA GLY A 471 7.81 30.96 -15.64
C GLY A 471 7.11 30.90 -14.28
N ALA A 472 7.81 31.32 -13.23
CA ALA A 472 7.36 31.22 -11.85
C ALA A 472 6.11 32.08 -11.55
N GLU A 473 5.97 33.24 -12.17
CA GLU A 473 4.81 34.12 -11.97
C GLU A 473 3.54 33.49 -12.54
N ALA A 474 3.62 32.78 -13.68
CA ALA A 474 2.50 32.03 -14.23
C ALA A 474 2.07 30.90 -13.24
N ALA A 475 3.03 30.19 -12.64
CA ALA A 475 2.73 29.18 -11.63
C ALA A 475 1.99 29.73 -10.41
N LYS A 476 2.45 30.88 -9.89
CA LYS A 476 1.79 31.56 -8.76
C LYS A 476 0.36 31.99 -9.09
N ALA A 477 0.17 32.60 -10.26
CA ALA A 477 -1.14 33.04 -10.73
C ALA A 477 -2.13 31.86 -10.83
N LEU A 478 -1.71 30.71 -11.34
CA LEU A 478 -2.56 29.50 -11.44
C LEU A 478 -3.04 29.01 -10.08
N VAL A 479 -2.16 29.03 -9.06
CA VAL A 479 -2.54 28.63 -7.69
C VAL A 479 -3.48 29.67 -7.09
N GLN A 480 -3.17 30.99 -7.22
CA GLN A 480 -3.99 32.07 -6.66
C GLN A 480 -5.39 32.10 -7.24
N HIS A 481 -5.56 31.80 -8.53
CA HIS A 481 -6.84 31.74 -9.20
C HIS A 481 -7.56 30.38 -9.08
N GLY A 482 -6.95 29.41 -8.38
CA GLY A 482 -7.53 28.07 -8.21
C GLY A 482 -7.58 27.22 -9.48
N ALA A 483 -6.88 27.62 -10.56
CA ALA A 483 -6.92 26.92 -11.85
C ALA A 483 -6.31 25.52 -11.81
N VAL A 484 -5.49 25.23 -10.79
CA VAL A 484 -4.82 23.93 -10.58
C VAL A 484 -5.25 23.28 -9.26
N LYS A 485 -6.39 23.71 -8.69
CA LYS A 485 -6.98 23.05 -7.52
C LYS A 485 -7.54 21.68 -7.92
N GLY A 486 -7.43 20.72 -7.04
CA GLY A 486 -8.03 19.39 -7.19
C GLY A 486 -8.27 18.72 -5.85
N SER A 487 -8.96 17.58 -5.88
CA SER A 487 -9.20 16.78 -4.70
C SER A 487 -9.21 15.29 -5.03
N ASP A 488 -8.94 14.46 -4.02
CA ASP A 488 -9.03 13.01 -4.10
C ASP A 488 -9.85 12.47 -2.94
N ASP A 489 -10.77 11.54 -3.25
CA ASP A 489 -11.46 10.70 -2.28
C ASP A 489 -10.89 9.29 -2.36
N PHE A 490 -10.25 8.85 -1.28
CA PHE A 490 -9.61 7.54 -1.19
C PHE A 490 -10.50 6.57 -0.43
N THR A 491 -10.76 5.39 -1.01
CA THR A 491 -11.47 4.31 -0.34
C THR A 491 -10.96 2.93 -0.78
N ARG A 492 -11.30 1.90 -0.02
CA ARG A 492 -10.86 0.52 -0.25
C ARG A 492 -11.95 -0.47 0.15
N THR A 493 -11.83 -1.69 -0.32
CA THR A 493 -12.53 -2.86 0.22
C THR A 493 -11.54 -3.99 0.44
N ASN A 494 -11.81 -4.87 1.40
CA ASN A 494 -11.01 -6.08 1.60
C ASN A 494 -11.89 -7.21 2.10
N LYS A 495 -11.80 -8.38 1.45
CA LYS A 495 -12.50 -9.60 1.80
C LYS A 495 -11.50 -10.74 1.84
N VAL A 496 -11.48 -11.49 2.94
CA VAL A 496 -10.57 -12.62 3.13
C VAL A 496 -11.37 -13.84 3.57
N PHE A 497 -11.15 -14.96 2.87
CA PHE A 497 -11.66 -16.27 3.23
C PHE A 497 -10.49 -17.14 3.66
N GLY A 498 -10.68 -17.98 4.63
CA GLY A 498 -9.63 -18.88 5.10
C GLY A 498 -10.16 -20.23 5.55
N VAL A 499 -9.33 -21.24 5.32
CA VAL A 499 -9.49 -22.58 5.87
C VAL A 499 -8.17 -23.02 6.48
N GLY A 500 -8.25 -23.79 7.56
CA GLY A 500 -7.06 -24.27 8.27
C GLY A 500 -7.31 -25.59 8.96
N VAL A 501 -6.23 -26.33 9.14
CA VAL A 501 -6.21 -27.60 9.88
C VAL A 501 -5.18 -27.50 10.99
N GLU A 502 -5.55 -27.88 12.20
CA GLU A 502 -4.67 -28.01 13.34
C GLU A 502 -4.56 -29.49 13.71
N LEU A 503 -3.33 -29.96 13.88
CA LEU A 503 -2.98 -31.32 14.26
C LEU A 503 -2.24 -31.30 15.61
N THR A 504 -2.61 -32.21 16.51
CA THR A 504 -1.99 -32.40 17.82
C THR A 504 -1.60 -33.87 17.99
N PHE A 505 -0.32 -34.13 18.28
CA PHE A 505 0.25 -35.46 18.42
C PHE A 505 0.80 -35.70 19.82
#